data_93fc372d8df1c2cb93f351a46f375fc4
#
_entry.id   93fc372d8df1c2cb93f351a46f375fc4
#
_cell.length_a   1.000
_cell.length_b   1.000
_cell.length_c   1.000
_cell.angle_alpha   90.00
_cell.angle_beta   90.00
_cell.angle_gamma   90.00
#
_symmetry.space_group_name_H-M   'P 1'
#
loop_
_entity.id
_entity.type
_entity.pdbx_description
1 polymer ?
#
loop_
_entity_poly.entity_id
_entity_poly.type
_entity_poly.pdbx_seq_one_letter_code
_entity_poly.pdbx_strand_id
1 'polypeptide(L)'
;MSPARSRIRAALTSGRRVTGTFVKLPSCDVVEICAEAGFDFVVVDLEHSTLTESDAIALVRHADLCGLAALVRIPAVDGPQICRLLENGAAGFQLSMLHDPAQTRALLQATRFAPAGTRSISMANRTARFSLREGGLRAFLRDEAESPPLLVGQIETPVHGPWEPLIGDLDVVFVGVTDLAVSLGAEPGGERLRAAVTGIAAAAAEHGIAFGGWTPSPDTAAAHGLAAARYLVTGSDLQILATGLKAAASQGGNG
;
A
#
# COMPACT_ATOMS: atom_id res chain seq x y z
N MET A 1 -15.66 -7.45 7.57
CA MET A 1 -14.60 -7.49 6.52
C MET A 1 -14.86 -6.36 5.53
N SER A 2 -13.86 -5.58 5.14
CA SER A 2 -14.03 -4.55 4.10
C SER A 2 -14.13 -5.24 2.74
N PRO A 3 -15.22 -5.04 1.99
CA PRO A 3 -15.36 -5.59 0.64
C PRO A 3 -14.24 -5.10 -0.32
N ALA A 4 -13.74 -3.89 -0.08
CA ALA A 4 -12.65 -3.31 -0.87
C ALA A 4 -11.34 -4.09 -0.72
N ARG A 5 -10.97 -4.49 0.51
CA ARG A 5 -9.79 -5.33 0.78
C ARG A 5 -9.85 -6.66 0.03
N SER A 6 -11.00 -7.33 0.06
CA SER A 6 -11.18 -8.61 -0.65
C SER A 6 -11.09 -8.44 -2.15
N ARG A 7 -11.62 -7.34 -2.72
CA ARG A 7 -11.53 -7.07 -4.17
C ARG A 7 -10.08 -6.87 -4.63
N ILE A 8 -9.27 -6.09 -3.89
CA ILE A 8 -7.86 -5.90 -4.22
C ILE A 8 -7.11 -7.22 -4.17
N ARG A 9 -7.28 -8.01 -3.11
CA ARG A 9 -6.66 -9.33 -2.97
C ARG A 9 -7.04 -10.25 -4.14
N ALA A 10 -8.33 -10.36 -4.47
CA ALA A 10 -8.81 -11.17 -5.59
C ALA A 10 -8.24 -10.70 -6.93
N ALA A 11 -8.15 -9.38 -7.15
CA ALA A 11 -7.56 -8.81 -8.36
C ALA A 11 -6.07 -9.18 -8.50
N LEU A 12 -5.28 -9.02 -7.44
CA LEU A 12 -3.87 -9.39 -7.44
C LEU A 12 -3.67 -10.90 -7.67
N THR A 13 -4.47 -11.74 -7.01
CA THR A 13 -4.43 -13.20 -7.18
C THR A 13 -4.79 -13.64 -8.60
N SER A 14 -5.77 -12.97 -9.25
CA SER A 14 -6.14 -13.26 -10.64
C SER A 14 -5.17 -12.70 -11.67
N GLY A 15 -4.12 -11.98 -11.24
CA GLY A 15 -3.15 -11.33 -12.12
C GLY A 15 -3.62 -10.00 -12.72
N ARG A 16 -4.79 -9.47 -12.30
CA ARG A 16 -5.28 -8.16 -12.73
C ARG A 16 -4.44 -7.05 -12.10
N ARG A 17 -4.07 -6.06 -12.91
CA ARG A 17 -3.45 -4.84 -12.41
C ARG A 17 -4.45 -4.03 -11.60
N VAL A 18 -4.02 -3.52 -10.45
CA VAL A 18 -4.72 -2.54 -9.63
C VAL A 18 -3.92 -1.23 -9.60
N THR A 19 -4.64 -0.12 -9.64
CA THR A 19 -4.03 1.22 -9.68
C THR A 19 -4.49 2.04 -8.47
N GLY A 20 -3.53 2.67 -7.80
CA GLY A 20 -3.78 3.56 -6.66
C GLY A 20 -2.94 4.83 -6.73
N THR A 21 -3.09 5.67 -5.73
CA THR A 21 -2.29 6.89 -5.55
C THR A 21 -1.93 7.09 -4.09
N PHE A 22 -0.84 7.84 -3.80
CA PHE A 22 -0.54 8.28 -2.44
C PHE A 22 -1.47 9.43 -2.04
N VAL A 23 -2.00 9.36 -0.81
CA VAL A 23 -2.76 10.44 -0.16
C VAL A 23 -1.90 11.02 0.96
N LYS A 24 -1.60 12.31 0.85
CA LYS A 24 -0.73 13.08 1.75
C LYS A 24 -1.45 14.29 2.38
N LEU A 25 -2.62 14.64 1.88
CA LEU A 25 -3.47 15.71 2.40
C LEU A 25 -4.50 15.14 3.39
N PRO A 26 -4.77 15.80 4.52
CA PRO A 26 -5.79 15.38 5.48
C PRO A 26 -7.20 15.79 5.01
N SER A 27 -7.57 15.40 3.78
CA SER A 27 -8.86 15.75 3.16
C SER A 27 -9.62 14.50 2.72
N CYS A 28 -10.83 14.36 3.25
CA CYS A 28 -11.77 13.32 2.81
C CYS A 28 -12.19 13.51 1.35
N ASP A 29 -12.29 14.77 0.88
CA ASP A 29 -12.65 15.08 -0.52
C ASP A 29 -11.64 14.46 -1.50
N VAL A 30 -10.35 14.42 -1.15
CA VAL A 30 -9.32 13.76 -1.96
C VAL A 30 -9.63 12.27 -2.12
N VAL A 31 -10.07 11.62 -1.04
CA VAL A 31 -10.43 10.19 -1.07
C VAL A 31 -11.66 9.94 -1.93
N GLU A 32 -12.68 10.81 -1.84
CA GLU A 32 -13.87 10.74 -2.70
C GLU A 32 -13.51 10.93 -4.17
N ILE A 33 -12.70 11.95 -4.48
CA ILE A 33 -12.21 12.20 -5.83
C ILE A 33 -11.45 11.00 -6.38
N CYS A 34 -10.60 10.34 -5.56
CA CYS A 34 -9.91 9.13 -5.98
C CYS A 34 -10.89 7.98 -6.30
N ALA A 35 -11.94 7.81 -5.49
CA ALA A 35 -12.96 6.79 -5.74
C ALA A 35 -13.73 7.08 -7.04
N GLU A 36 -14.19 8.31 -7.25
CA GLU A 36 -14.91 8.74 -8.46
C GLU A 36 -14.02 8.69 -9.72
N ALA A 37 -12.72 8.97 -9.57
CA ALA A 37 -11.74 8.85 -10.65
C ALA A 37 -11.44 7.38 -11.05
N GLY A 38 -11.94 6.41 -10.28
CA GLY A 38 -11.82 4.99 -10.60
C GLY A 38 -10.53 4.34 -10.12
N PHE A 39 -9.85 4.89 -9.12
CA PHE A 39 -8.75 4.20 -8.46
C PHE A 39 -9.25 2.93 -7.73
N ASP A 40 -8.47 1.85 -7.78
CA ASP A 40 -8.78 0.63 -7.04
C ASP A 40 -8.48 0.78 -5.53
N PHE A 41 -7.47 1.61 -5.19
CA PHE A 41 -7.04 1.84 -3.81
C PHE A 41 -6.33 3.19 -3.63
N VAL A 42 -6.14 3.58 -2.38
CA VAL A 42 -5.23 4.67 -1.98
C VAL A 42 -4.21 4.17 -0.96
N VAL A 43 -3.07 4.84 -0.92
CA VAL A 43 -2.04 4.64 0.11
C VAL A 43 -1.94 5.91 0.95
N VAL A 44 -2.49 5.87 2.16
CA VAL A 44 -2.36 6.95 3.14
C VAL A 44 -0.92 6.97 3.65
N ASP A 45 -0.24 8.08 3.49
CA ASP A 45 1.20 8.16 3.65
C ASP A 45 1.60 8.74 5.01
N LEU A 46 2.00 7.87 5.95
CA LEU A 46 2.53 8.30 7.26
C LEU A 46 4.07 8.45 7.28
N GLU A 47 4.74 8.25 6.14
CA GLU A 47 6.19 8.41 6.03
C GLU A 47 6.59 9.80 5.51
N HIS A 48 6.08 10.17 4.34
CA HIS A 48 6.46 11.41 3.66
C HIS A 48 5.30 12.41 3.56
N SER A 49 4.58 12.60 4.65
CA SER A 49 3.51 13.59 4.78
C SER A 49 3.51 14.22 6.17
N THR A 50 2.61 15.16 6.39
CA THR A 50 2.35 15.76 7.71
C THR A 50 1.14 15.11 8.40
N LEU A 51 0.61 14.00 7.84
CA LEU A 51 -0.54 13.30 8.41
C LEU A 51 -0.20 12.70 9.77
N THR A 52 -1.10 12.91 10.71
CA THR A 52 -1.09 12.22 12.00
C THR A 52 -1.80 10.87 11.90
N GLU A 53 -1.67 10.03 12.92
CA GLU A 53 -2.46 8.79 13.02
C GLU A 53 -3.97 9.07 13.00
N SER A 54 -4.41 10.16 13.63
CA SER A 54 -5.83 10.56 13.63
C SER A 54 -6.32 10.91 12.22
N ASP A 55 -5.51 11.61 11.43
CA ASP A 55 -5.82 11.91 10.03
C ASP A 55 -5.90 10.61 9.21
N ALA A 56 -4.93 9.71 9.39
CA ALA A 56 -4.94 8.42 8.70
C ALA A 56 -6.19 7.59 9.04
N ILE A 57 -6.62 7.56 10.32
CA ILE A 57 -7.86 6.91 10.74
C ILE A 57 -9.08 7.53 10.04
N ALA A 58 -9.16 8.86 9.97
CA ALA A 58 -10.26 9.54 9.30
C ALA A 58 -10.31 9.19 7.80
N LEU A 59 -9.17 9.24 7.10
CA LEU A 59 -9.05 8.91 5.68
C LEU A 59 -9.40 7.45 5.39
N VAL A 60 -8.89 6.51 6.22
CA VAL A 60 -9.18 5.07 6.11
C VAL A 60 -10.67 4.79 6.26
N ARG A 61 -11.31 5.40 7.27
CA ARG A 61 -12.76 5.25 7.49
C ARG A 61 -13.57 5.81 6.34
N HIS A 62 -13.13 6.95 5.79
CA HIS A 62 -13.81 7.59 4.67
C HIS A 62 -13.67 6.76 3.39
N ALA A 63 -12.47 6.24 3.09
CA ALA A 63 -12.24 5.33 1.97
C ALA A 63 -13.15 4.09 2.04
N ASP A 64 -13.30 3.48 3.22
CA ASP A 64 -14.21 2.34 3.41
C ASP A 64 -15.69 2.70 3.12
N LEU A 65 -16.11 3.93 3.45
CA LEU A 65 -17.46 4.43 3.11
C LEU A 65 -17.65 4.62 1.60
N CYS A 66 -16.61 5.09 0.90
CA CYS A 66 -16.60 5.22 -0.57
C CYS A 66 -16.40 3.88 -1.29
N GLY A 67 -16.22 2.78 -0.55
CA GLY A 67 -15.91 1.48 -1.12
C GLY A 67 -14.50 1.38 -1.71
N LEU A 68 -13.60 2.30 -1.38
CA LEU A 68 -12.21 2.32 -1.80
C LEU A 68 -11.33 1.61 -0.77
N ALA A 69 -10.36 0.82 -1.21
CA ALA A 69 -9.40 0.21 -0.30
C ALA A 69 -8.35 1.24 0.12
N ALA A 70 -8.12 1.42 1.41
CA ALA A 70 -7.04 2.26 1.92
C ALA A 70 -5.96 1.40 2.57
N LEU A 71 -4.76 1.37 1.99
CA LEU A 71 -3.56 0.91 2.67
C LEU A 71 -2.91 2.10 3.40
N VAL A 72 -2.08 1.81 4.39
CA VAL A 72 -1.32 2.85 5.10
C VAL A 72 0.16 2.58 4.93
N ARG A 73 0.92 3.57 4.42
CA ARG A 73 2.38 3.47 4.39
C ARG A 73 2.93 3.87 5.75
N ILE A 74 3.77 3.01 6.30
CA ILE A 74 4.40 3.16 7.62
C ILE A 74 5.92 3.05 7.50
N PRO A 75 6.68 3.90 8.22
CA PRO A 75 8.15 3.86 8.20
C PRO A 75 8.72 2.73 9.07
N ALA A 76 7.95 2.22 10.02
CA ALA A 76 8.36 1.15 10.92
C ALA A 76 7.15 0.37 11.42
N VAL A 77 7.38 -0.83 11.94
CA VAL A 77 6.33 -1.68 12.52
C VAL A 77 6.05 -1.24 13.95
N ASP A 78 4.92 -0.58 14.16
CA ASP A 78 4.36 -0.26 15.48
C ASP A 78 3.06 -1.07 15.67
N GLY A 79 3.11 -2.13 16.47
CA GLY A 79 1.96 -3.03 16.67
C GLY A 79 0.71 -2.33 17.19
N PRO A 80 0.77 -1.47 18.22
CA PRO A 80 -0.34 -0.64 18.67
C PRO A 80 -0.96 0.25 17.58
N GLN A 81 -0.14 0.95 16.78
CA GLN A 81 -0.62 1.79 15.67
C GLN A 81 -1.30 0.94 14.59
N ILE A 82 -0.66 -0.15 14.18
CA ILE A 82 -1.21 -1.10 13.20
C ILE A 82 -2.58 -1.63 13.68
N CYS A 83 -2.69 -2.00 14.95
CA CYS A 83 -3.95 -2.50 15.52
C CYS A 83 -5.06 -1.46 15.42
N ARG A 84 -4.82 -0.19 15.83
CA ARG A 84 -5.81 0.89 15.76
C ARG A 84 -6.23 1.20 14.32
N LEU A 85 -5.29 1.22 13.38
CA LEU A 85 -5.59 1.44 11.96
C LEU A 85 -6.44 0.30 11.37
N LEU A 86 -6.14 -0.96 11.69
CA LEU A 86 -6.95 -2.12 11.28
C LEU A 86 -8.35 -2.09 11.89
N GLU A 87 -8.49 -1.73 13.15
CA GLU A 87 -9.77 -1.58 13.84
C GLU A 87 -10.66 -0.49 13.22
N ASN A 88 -10.06 0.44 12.48
CA ASN A 88 -10.76 1.51 11.78
C ASN A 88 -10.98 1.24 10.28
N GLY A 89 -10.46 0.13 9.74
CA GLY A 89 -10.79 -0.33 8.39
C GLY A 89 -9.64 -0.31 7.39
N ALA A 90 -8.38 -0.11 7.83
CA ALA A 90 -7.23 -0.22 6.93
C ALA A 90 -7.24 -1.56 6.19
N ALA A 91 -7.06 -1.52 4.88
CA ALA A 91 -7.03 -2.71 4.02
C ALA A 91 -5.71 -3.47 4.14
N GLY A 92 -4.65 -2.79 4.57
CA GLY A 92 -3.32 -3.34 4.73
C GLY A 92 -2.28 -2.27 4.99
N PHE A 93 -1.00 -2.66 4.93
CA PHE A 93 0.14 -1.78 5.19
C PHE A 93 1.18 -1.90 4.09
N GLN A 94 1.80 -0.77 3.76
CA GLN A 94 3.00 -0.67 2.96
C GLN A 94 4.15 -0.27 3.88
N LEU A 95 5.04 -1.21 4.19
CA LEU A 95 6.22 -0.96 5.01
C LEU A 95 7.36 -0.47 4.12
N SER A 96 7.82 0.76 4.34
CA SER A 96 8.97 1.31 3.63
C SER A 96 10.30 0.75 4.13
N MET A 97 11.36 0.99 3.36
CA MET A 97 12.74 0.59 3.71
C MET A 97 12.87 -0.88 4.14
N LEU A 98 12.14 -1.78 3.46
CA LEU A 98 12.24 -3.20 3.75
C LEU A 98 13.59 -3.76 3.27
N HIS A 99 14.39 -4.27 4.19
CA HIS A 99 15.73 -4.83 3.92
C HIS A 99 16.10 -6.02 4.84
N ASP A 100 15.31 -6.26 5.90
CA ASP A 100 15.56 -7.32 6.88
C ASP A 100 14.32 -8.24 7.00
N PRO A 101 14.49 -9.57 6.88
CA PRO A 101 13.42 -10.53 7.14
C PRO A 101 12.70 -10.38 8.48
N ALA A 102 13.38 -9.83 9.50
CA ALA A 102 12.76 -9.56 10.79
C ALA A 102 11.63 -8.52 10.68
N GLN A 103 11.74 -7.55 9.76
CA GLN A 103 10.70 -6.55 9.50
C GLN A 103 9.44 -7.19 8.92
N THR A 104 9.58 -8.10 7.96
CA THR A 104 8.45 -8.86 7.38
C THR A 104 7.75 -9.70 8.43
N ARG A 105 8.52 -10.44 9.25
CA ARG A 105 7.96 -11.22 10.35
C ARG A 105 7.24 -10.35 11.37
N ALA A 106 7.81 -9.19 11.73
CA ALA A 106 7.19 -8.25 12.66
C ALA A 106 5.87 -7.71 12.10
N LEU A 107 5.83 -7.35 10.81
CA LEU A 107 4.63 -6.87 10.13
C LEU A 107 3.54 -7.96 10.10
N LEU A 108 3.90 -9.19 9.76
CA LEU A 108 3.00 -10.33 9.79
C LEU A 108 2.42 -10.53 11.20
N GLN A 109 3.27 -10.57 12.22
CA GLN A 109 2.87 -10.74 13.62
C GLN A 109 1.92 -9.64 14.10
N ALA A 110 2.18 -8.38 13.77
CA ALA A 110 1.38 -7.24 14.17
C ALA A 110 -0.01 -7.19 13.49
N THR A 111 -0.15 -7.81 12.32
CA THR A 111 -1.37 -7.74 11.51
C THR A 111 -2.28 -8.96 11.65
N ARG A 112 -1.79 -10.08 12.16
CA ARG A 112 -2.53 -11.34 12.26
C ARG A 112 -2.93 -11.66 13.70
N PHE A 113 -4.10 -12.28 13.86
CA PHE A 113 -4.49 -12.87 15.14
C PHE A 113 -3.81 -14.23 15.35
N ALA A 114 -3.76 -14.69 16.60
CA ALA A 114 -3.26 -16.02 16.93
C ALA A 114 -4.04 -17.11 16.14
N PRO A 115 -3.38 -18.21 15.71
CA PRO A 115 -1.96 -18.55 15.94
C PRO A 115 -0.98 -17.92 14.94
N ALA A 116 -1.47 -17.23 13.88
CA ALA A 116 -0.63 -16.69 12.81
C ALA A 116 0.12 -15.40 13.19
N GLY A 117 -0.27 -14.75 14.28
CA GLY A 117 0.37 -13.53 14.78
C GLY A 117 -0.01 -13.22 16.22
N THR A 118 0.28 -11.98 16.63
CA THR A 118 0.13 -11.51 18.03
C THR A 118 -0.76 -10.27 18.14
N ARG A 119 -1.52 -9.93 17.07
CA ARG A 119 -2.44 -8.79 17.10
C ARG A 119 -3.43 -8.94 18.25
N SER A 120 -3.58 -7.89 19.06
CA SER A 120 -4.60 -7.85 20.11
C SER A 120 -6.00 -7.70 19.53
N ILE A 121 -7.01 -8.11 20.28
CA ILE A 121 -8.39 -8.08 19.81
C ILE A 121 -9.27 -7.25 20.74
N SER A 122 -10.09 -6.41 20.13
CA SER A 122 -11.25 -5.75 20.75
C SER A 122 -12.45 -5.96 19.86
N MET A 123 -13.62 -6.13 20.43
CA MET A 123 -14.88 -6.18 19.68
C MET A 123 -15.59 -4.81 19.67
N ALA A 124 -15.16 -3.85 20.50
CA ALA A 124 -15.77 -2.52 20.61
C ALA A 124 -15.17 -1.53 19.58
N ASN A 125 -14.97 -1.99 18.34
CA ASN A 125 -14.43 -1.17 17.26
C ASN A 125 -15.27 -1.28 15.97
N ARG A 126 -14.96 -0.42 14.99
CA ARG A 126 -15.70 -0.31 13.72
C ARG A 126 -15.70 -1.62 12.91
N THR A 127 -14.55 -2.28 12.73
CA THR A 127 -14.46 -3.50 11.92
C THR A 127 -15.18 -4.69 12.55
N ALA A 128 -15.28 -4.73 13.88
CA ALA A 128 -16.11 -5.67 14.64
C ALA A 128 -17.57 -5.21 14.80
N ARG A 129 -17.97 -4.12 14.10
CA ARG A 129 -19.32 -3.53 14.17
C ARG A 129 -19.75 -3.21 15.60
N PHE A 130 -18.83 -2.71 16.43
CA PHE A 130 -19.09 -2.31 17.81
C PHE A 130 -19.76 -3.42 18.65
N SER A 131 -19.32 -4.66 18.48
CA SER A 131 -19.91 -5.88 19.08
C SER A 131 -21.30 -6.26 18.58
N LEU A 132 -21.87 -5.54 17.61
CA LEU A 132 -23.21 -5.83 17.06
C LEU A 132 -23.17 -6.83 15.89
N ARG A 133 -22.00 -7.41 15.61
CA ARG A 133 -21.81 -8.36 14.53
C ARG A 133 -22.52 -9.68 14.83
N GLU A 134 -23.34 -10.17 13.91
CA GLU A 134 -23.91 -11.51 13.97
C GLU A 134 -22.81 -12.58 13.95
N GLY A 135 -22.94 -13.61 14.79
CA GLY A 135 -21.91 -14.65 14.99
C GLY A 135 -20.73 -14.22 15.85
N GLY A 136 -20.70 -12.97 16.34
CA GLY A 136 -19.77 -12.45 17.34
C GLY A 136 -18.28 -12.64 16.98
N LEU A 137 -17.48 -12.91 18.00
CA LEU A 137 -16.02 -13.10 17.88
C LEU A 137 -15.64 -14.19 16.88
N ARG A 138 -16.34 -15.31 16.87
CA ARG A 138 -16.03 -16.45 16.00
C ARG A 138 -16.16 -16.09 14.51
N ALA A 139 -17.24 -15.39 14.15
CA ALA A 139 -17.45 -14.93 12.79
C ALA A 139 -16.42 -13.87 12.39
N PHE A 140 -16.06 -12.98 13.31
CA PHE A 140 -15.05 -11.95 13.09
C PHE A 140 -13.68 -12.56 12.78
N LEU A 141 -13.21 -13.51 13.61
CA LEU A 141 -11.91 -14.18 13.40
C LEU A 141 -11.86 -14.99 12.10
N ARG A 142 -12.96 -15.69 11.76
CA ARG A 142 -13.05 -16.42 10.49
C ARG A 142 -12.88 -15.48 9.29
N ASP A 143 -13.62 -14.37 9.27
CA ASP A 143 -13.58 -13.43 8.14
C ASP A 143 -12.22 -12.71 8.02
N GLU A 144 -11.56 -12.43 9.16
CA GLU A 144 -10.21 -11.87 9.15
C GLU A 144 -9.18 -12.90 8.65
N ALA A 145 -9.39 -14.20 8.89
CA ALA A 145 -8.54 -15.26 8.36
C ALA A 145 -8.78 -15.50 6.86
N GLU A 146 -10.02 -15.42 6.38
CA GLU A 146 -10.38 -15.59 4.95
C GLU A 146 -9.88 -14.44 4.08
N SER A 147 -9.83 -13.22 4.62
CA SER A 147 -9.32 -12.05 3.91
C SER A 147 -8.43 -11.20 4.84
N PRO A 148 -7.21 -11.67 5.10
CA PRO A 148 -6.31 -10.97 6.01
C PRO A 148 -5.86 -9.61 5.43
N PRO A 149 -5.37 -8.66 6.26
CA PRO A 149 -4.78 -7.41 5.81
C PRO A 149 -3.67 -7.64 4.77
N LEU A 150 -3.62 -6.80 3.73
CA LEU A 150 -2.56 -6.86 2.71
C LEU A 150 -1.23 -6.41 3.29
N LEU A 151 -0.16 -7.14 2.95
CA LEU A 151 1.21 -6.81 3.33
C LEU A 151 2.01 -6.44 2.09
N VAL A 152 2.44 -5.19 2.04
CA VAL A 152 3.27 -4.65 0.96
C VAL A 152 4.63 -4.29 1.53
N GLY A 153 5.70 -4.88 0.99
CA GLY A 153 7.07 -4.55 1.38
C GLY A 153 7.73 -3.67 0.32
N GLN A 154 8.23 -2.51 0.72
CA GLN A 154 8.86 -1.54 -0.19
C GLN A 154 10.37 -1.69 -0.16
N ILE A 155 10.93 -2.14 -1.27
CA ILE A 155 12.38 -2.31 -1.49
C ILE A 155 12.94 -1.02 -2.07
N GLU A 156 13.88 -0.40 -1.35
CA GLU A 156 14.47 0.92 -1.64
C GLU A 156 16.00 0.90 -1.58
N THR A 157 16.56 -0.25 -1.21
CA THR A 157 18.00 -0.48 -1.10
C THR A 157 18.36 -1.80 -1.76
N PRO A 158 19.64 -2.03 -2.13
CA PRO A 158 20.09 -3.32 -2.61
C PRO A 158 19.82 -4.43 -1.60
N VAL A 159 19.24 -5.52 -2.05
CA VAL A 159 18.99 -6.71 -1.21
C VAL A 159 20.22 -7.61 -1.24
N HIS A 160 20.77 -7.92 -0.07
CA HIS A 160 21.95 -8.76 0.13
C HIS A 160 21.56 -10.02 0.92
N GLY A 161 20.83 -10.92 0.32
CA GLY A 161 20.44 -12.15 1.02
C GLY A 161 19.41 -12.95 0.24
N PRO A 162 18.96 -14.07 0.79
CA PRO A 162 17.92 -14.86 0.17
C PRO A 162 16.59 -14.08 0.19
N TRP A 163 15.87 -14.16 -0.93
CA TRP A 163 14.60 -13.46 -1.10
C TRP A 163 13.48 -14.05 -0.26
N GLU A 164 13.40 -15.38 -0.17
CA GLU A 164 12.28 -16.07 0.46
C GLU A 164 11.96 -15.58 1.87
N PRO A 165 12.91 -15.49 2.83
CA PRO A 165 12.60 -15.00 4.17
C PRO A 165 12.27 -13.48 4.21
N LEU A 166 12.68 -12.71 3.18
CA LEU A 166 12.39 -11.28 3.10
C LEU A 166 11.00 -11.01 2.56
N ILE A 167 10.55 -11.75 1.54
CA ILE A 167 9.33 -11.43 0.80
C ILE A 167 8.25 -12.51 0.87
N GLY A 168 8.55 -13.74 1.31
CA GLY A 168 7.66 -14.90 1.22
C GLY A 168 6.28 -14.73 1.89
N ASP A 169 6.20 -13.91 2.92
CA ASP A 169 4.95 -13.61 3.64
C ASP A 169 4.20 -12.36 3.11
N LEU A 170 4.72 -11.71 2.06
CA LEU A 170 4.11 -10.52 1.49
C LEU A 170 3.07 -10.85 0.42
N ASP A 171 2.09 -9.98 0.26
CA ASP A 171 1.16 -9.98 -0.88
C ASP A 171 1.74 -9.23 -2.09
N VAL A 172 2.57 -8.20 -1.83
CA VAL A 172 3.18 -7.34 -2.84
C VAL A 172 4.61 -6.99 -2.47
N VAL A 173 5.52 -7.12 -3.44
CA VAL A 173 6.84 -6.49 -3.40
C VAL A 173 6.76 -5.20 -4.20
N PHE A 174 6.90 -4.07 -3.53
CA PHE A 174 6.86 -2.74 -4.12
C PHE A 174 8.28 -2.19 -4.26
N VAL A 175 8.62 -1.62 -5.40
CA VAL A 175 9.92 -0.97 -5.60
C VAL A 175 9.81 0.54 -5.48
N GLY A 176 10.57 1.13 -4.55
CA GLY A 176 10.78 2.58 -4.44
C GLY A 176 11.90 3.00 -5.39
N VAL A 177 11.54 3.24 -6.65
CA VAL A 177 12.53 3.43 -7.75
C VAL A 177 13.46 4.60 -7.49
N THR A 178 12.97 5.70 -6.93
CA THR A 178 13.76 6.91 -6.65
C THR A 178 14.80 6.64 -5.56
N ASP A 179 14.37 6.08 -4.44
CA ASP A 179 15.26 5.80 -3.29
C ASP A 179 16.25 4.68 -3.64
N LEU A 180 15.81 3.69 -4.41
CA LEU A 180 16.68 2.63 -4.92
C LEU A 180 17.75 3.21 -5.85
N ALA A 181 17.43 4.18 -6.73
CA ALA A 181 18.39 4.84 -7.58
C ALA A 181 19.45 5.57 -6.74
N VAL A 182 19.02 6.35 -5.75
CA VAL A 182 19.91 7.07 -4.82
C VAL A 182 20.80 6.09 -4.04
N SER A 183 20.23 5.03 -3.50
CA SER A 183 20.95 4.00 -2.74
C SER A 183 21.99 3.26 -3.59
N LEU A 184 21.71 3.07 -4.86
CA LEU A 184 22.63 2.46 -5.83
C LEU A 184 23.70 3.44 -6.35
N GLY A 185 23.54 4.76 -6.16
CA GLY A 185 24.31 5.77 -6.86
C GLY A 185 24.11 5.66 -8.39
N ALA A 186 22.89 5.36 -8.82
CA ALA A 186 22.54 5.14 -10.22
C ALA A 186 21.75 6.34 -10.78
N GLU A 187 21.97 6.65 -12.06
CA GLU A 187 21.16 7.62 -12.77
C GLU A 187 19.70 7.15 -12.88
N PRO A 188 18.72 8.07 -12.79
CA PRO A 188 17.32 7.74 -13.04
C PRO A 188 17.15 7.10 -14.44
N GLY A 189 16.54 5.90 -14.47
CA GLY A 189 16.40 5.13 -15.71
C GLY A 189 17.71 4.53 -16.26
N GLY A 190 18.82 4.62 -15.53
CA GLY A 190 20.12 4.01 -15.91
C GLY A 190 20.08 2.48 -15.91
N GLU A 191 21.06 1.85 -16.54
CA GLU A 191 21.13 0.39 -16.70
C GLU A 191 21.20 -0.34 -15.34
N ARG A 192 21.99 0.19 -14.40
CA ARG A 192 22.14 -0.38 -13.06
C ARG A 192 20.82 -0.41 -12.29
N LEU A 193 20.04 0.68 -12.37
CA LEU A 193 18.72 0.75 -11.76
C LEU A 193 17.74 -0.23 -12.43
N ARG A 194 17.70 -0.26 -13.77
CA ARG A 194 16.85 -1.20 -14.51
C ARG A 194 17.16 -2.66 -14.17
N ALA A 195 18.45 -3.01 -14.07
CA ALA A 195 18.87 -4.35 -13.68
C ALA A 195 18.39 -4.71 -12.27
N ALA A 196 18.49 -3.78 -11.30
CA ALA A 196 18.01 -3.98 -9.94
C ALA A 196 16.48 -4.15 -9.90
N VAL A 197 15.72 -3.29 -10.58
CA VAL A 197 14.25 -3.40 -10.68
C VAL A 197 13.83 -4.71 -11.32
N THR A 198 14.51 -5.14 -12.39
CA THR A 198 14.27 -6.43 -13.05
C THR A 198 14.54 -7.60 -12.12
N GLY A 199 15.62 -7.55 -11.34
CA GLY A 199 15.95 -8.58 -10.34
C GLY A 199 14.88 -8.70 -9.25
N ILE A 200 14.37 -7.56 -8.74
CA ILE A 200 13.28 -7.52 -7.75
C ILE A 200 12.00 -8.12 -8.35
N ALA A 201 11.66 -7.73 -9.60
CA ALA A 201 10.49 -8.26 -10.28
C ALA A 201 10.57 -9.78 -10.51
N ALA A 202 11.77 -10.27 -10.89
CA ALA A 202 12.02 -11.70 -11.07
C ALA A 202 11.87 -12.47 -9.76
N ALA A 203 12.43 -11.96 -8.66
CA ALA A 203 12.29 -12.57 -7.34
C ALA A 203 10.82 -12.62 -6.89
N ALA A 204 10.07 -11.55 -7.07
CA ALA A 204 8.63 -11.53 -6.77
C ALA A 204 7.87 -12.59 -7.59
N ALA A 205 8.18 -12.72 -8.88
CA ALA A 205 7.54 -13.70 -9.78
C ALA A 205 7.89 -15.15 -9.38
N GLU A 206 9.14 -15.44 -9.03
CA GLU A 206 9.60 -16.75 -8.58
C GLU A 206 8.85 -17.22 -7.32
N HIS A 207 8.53 -16.30 -6.42
CA HIS A 207 7.79 -16.59 -5.18
C HIS A 207 6.27 -16.43 -5.32
N GLY A 208 5.76 -16.17 -6.53
CA GLY A 208 4.32 -16.01 -6.78
C GLY A 208 3.70 -14.73 -6.17
N ILE A 209 4.52 -13.75 -5.80
CA ILE A 209 4.13 -12.51 -5.14
C ILE A 209 3.87 -11.43 -6.21
N ALA A 210 2.87 -10.56 -5.97
CA ALA A 210 2.62 -9.46 -6.90
C ALA A 210 3.78 -8.45 -6.88
N PHE A 211 4.22 -8.03 -8.06
CA PHE A 211 5.19 -6.96 -8.21
C PHE A 211 4.48 -5.62 -8.35
N GLY A 212 5.02 -4.56 -7.74
CA GLY A 212 4.48 -3.21 -7.77
C GLY A 212 5.56 -2.13 -7.76
N GLY A 213 5.12 -0.90 -7.96
CA GLY A 213 6.00 0.26 -7.90
C GLY A 213 5.25 1.57 -8.11
N TRP A 214 6.00 2.67 -7.99
CA TRP A 214 5.49 4.01 -8.23
C TRP A 214 5.90 4.53 -9.61
N THR A 215 5.00 5.26 -10.26
CA THR A 215 5.24 5.96 -11.53
C THR A 215 4.50 7.31 -11.54
N PRO A 216 5.01 8.34 -12.25
CA PRO A 216 4.27 9.60 -12.41
C PRO A 216 2.89 9.44 -13.08
N SER A 217 2.79 8.52 -14.05
CA SER A 217 1.55 8.17 -14.74
C SER A 217 1.56 6.71 -15.18
N PRO A 218 0.40 6.07 -15.43
CA PRO A 218 0.34 4.69 -15.90
C PRO A 218 1.12 4.45 -17.19
N ASP A 219 1.12 5.41 -18.11
CA ASP A 219 1.78 5.32 -19.42
C ASP A 219 3.30 5.27 -19.32
N THR A 220 3.87 5.83 -18.26
CA THR A 220 5.33 5.83 -18.03
C THR A 220 5.83 4.60 -17.26
N ALA A 221 4.95 3.72 -16.81
CA ALA A 221 5.30 2.56 -16.01
C ALA A 221 6.36 1.66 -16.67
N ALA A 222 6.24 1.40 -17.97
CA ALA A 222 7.19 0.58 -18.71
C ALA A 222 8.59 1.22 -18.75
N ALA A 223 8.68 2.54 -18.92
CA ALA A 223 9.94 3.27 -18.92
C ALA A 223 10.67 3.20 -17.56
N HIS A 224 9.93 3.01 -16.48
CA HIS A 224 10.45 2.85 -15.12
C HIS A 224 10.71 1.37 -14.74
N GLY A 225 10.64 0.43 -15.70
CA GLY A 225 10.82 -1.00 -15.43
C GLY A 225 9.60 -1.68 -14.78
N LEU A 226 8.45 -1.01 -14.77
CA LEU A 226 7.23 -1.46 -14.10
C LEU A 226 6.21 -2.08 -15.07
N ALA A 227 6.64 -2.52 -16.26
CA ALA A 227 5.72 -3.14 -17.24
C ALA A 227 4.96 -4.34 -16.67
N ALA A 228 5.62 -5.16 -15.86
CA ALA A 228 5.06 -6.34 -15.21
C ALA A 228 4.31 -6.03 -13.88
N ALA A 229 4.28 -4.75 -13.43
CA ALA A 229 3.67 -4.40 -12.17
C ALA A 229 2.16 -4.64 -12.19
N ARG A 230 1.67 -5.35 -11.17
CA ARG A 230 0.24 -5.58 -10.92
C ARG A 230 -0.32 -4.69 -9.81
N TYR A 231 0.55 -4.13 -8.98
CA TYR A 231 0.20 -3.13 -7.96
C TYR A 231 0.91 -1.82 -8.33
N LEU A 232 0.18 -0.89 -8.94
CA LEU A 232 0.75 0.33 -9.48
C LEU A 232 0.25 1.55 -8.70
N VAL A 233 1.18 2.31 -8.12
CA VAL A 233 0.86 3.60 -7.49
C VAL A 233 1.26 4.72 -8.45
N THR A 234 0.32 5.60 -8.78
CA THR A 234 0.54 6.69 -9.73
C THR A 234 0.46 8.04 -9.03
N GLY A 235 1.58 8.77 -9.05
CA GLY A 235 1.67 10.09 -8.44
C GLY A 235 1.37 10.11 -6.93
N SER A 236 0.96 11.27 -6.49
CA SER A 236 0.32 11.54 -5.21
C SER A 236 -0.70 12.66 -5.40
N ASP A 237 -1.63 12.81 -4.48
CA ASP A 237 -2.59 13.93 -4.47
C ASP A 237 -1.91 15.30 -4.63
N LEU A 238 -0.80 15.54 -3.93
CA LEU A 238 0.00 16.75 -4.03
C LEU A 238 0.58 16.95 -5.44
N GLN A 239 1.13 15.89 -6.05
CA GLN A 239 1.73 15.97 -7.39
C GLN A 239 0.66 16.17 -8.48
N ILE A 240 -0.46 15.46 -8.34
CA ILE A 240 -1.60 15.58 -9.26
C ILE A 240 -2.18 17.00 -9.18
N LEU A 241 -2.41 17.51 -7.96
CA LEU A 241 -2.92 18.87 -7.73
C LEU A 241 -1.95 19.93 -8.27
N ALA A 242 -0.65 19.83 -7.97
CA ALA A 242 0.37 20.75 -8.44
C ALA A 242 0.42 20.80 -9.98
N THR A 243 0.36 19.64 -10.63
CA THR A 243 0.35 19.53 -12.10
C THR A 243 -0.92 20.14 -12.69
N GLY A 244 -2.09 19.86 -12.11
CA GLY A 244 -3.36 20.40 -12.53
C GLY A 244 -3.42 21.93 -12.40
N LEU A 245 -2.99 22.46 -11.26
CA LEU A 245 -2.93 23.91 -11.02
C LEU A 245 -1.97 24.60 -11.97
N LYS A 246 -0.80 24.04 -12.23
CA LYS A 246 0.16 24.57 -13.20
C LYS A 246 -0.43 24.61 -14.62
N ALA A 247 -1.12 23.55 -15.05
CA ALA A 247 -1.78 23.50 -16.34
C ALA A 247 -2.87 24.57 -16.47
N ALA A 248 -3.72 24.73 -15.43
CA ALA A 248 -4.78 25.74 -15.42
C ALA A 248 -4.23 27.17 -15.47
N ALA A 249 -3.16 27.47 -14.71
CA ALA A 249 -2.52 28.79 -14.72
C ALA A 249 -1.89 29.13 -16.09
N SER A 250 -1.34 28.13 -16.79
CA SER A 250 -0.70 28.33 -18.10
C SER A 250 -1.72 28.64 -19.21
N GLN A 251 -2.96 28.17 -19.10
CA GLN A 251 -4.02 28.45 -20.07
C GLN A 251 -4.62 29.85 -19.94
N GLY A 252 -4.48 30.51 -18.77
CA GLY A 252 -4.98 31.88 -18.53
C GLY A 252 -4.04 32.99 -18.99
N GLY A 253 -2.81 32.67 -19.45
CA GLY A 253 -1.76 33.65 -19.79
C GLY A 253 -1.67 34.04 -21.28
N ASN A 254 -2.54 33.56 -22.15
CA ASN A 254 -2.58 33.87 -23.59
C ASN A 254 -3.80 34.74 -23.97
N GLY A 255 -4.07 35.77 -23.20
CA GLY A 255 -5.06 36.80 -23.49
C GLY A 255 -4.43 38.18 -23.65
#